data_c72a723e0ba8d9880598f1eec04c2293
#
_entry.id   c72a723e0ba8d9880598f1eec04c2293
#
_cell.length_a   1.000
_cell.length_b   1.000
_cell.length_c   1.000
_cell.angle_alpha   90.00
_cell.angle_beta   90.00
_cell.angle_gamma   90.00
#
_symmetry.space_group_name_H-M   'P 1'
#
loop_
_entity.id
_entity.type
_entity.pdbx_description
1 polymer ?
#
loop_
_entity_poly.entity_id
_entity_poly.type
_entity_poly.pdbx_seq_one_letter_code
_entity_poly.pdbx_strand_id
1 'polypeptide(L)'
;RLFERLPASGFSLVESLGLGYAASLLGRTCGLLGAGQSAERVAWKPAEWQRLRPVLALESAPQRVEMAARILRAMSLTQNFPPLILLLGHGSQSANNPQAAGLDCGACCGQSGEINARVLADLLNDTQVRQGLVGQGIRLPAECRVLAGLHNTTTDEIEVFDTQALPPALAPSWQRLREALDGAAQRVRQERAASLGLEHLADNPERLLKALRRRANDWSQTRPEWGLAGNAAFIAAPRARSRGLNLQGRAFLHDYDWRLDEGGKVLEQIMTAPMVVAHWINLQYLTSTTDNGRFGSGNKVLHNVVGGHIGVFEGNGGDLRIGLARQSVHDGQRWVHRPLRLSVVIAAPCAMIDQVIANHQVVRELMENGWLHLLRLDDRS
;
A
#
# COMPACT_ATOMS: atom_id res chain seq x y z
N ARG A 1 -3.37 6.17 -25.84
CA ARG A 1 -2.78 5.73 -24.54
C ARG A 1 -1.28 5.45 -24.64
N LEU A 2 -0.77 4.90 -25.76
CA LEU A 2 0.68 4.72 -25.95
C LEU A 2 1.40 6.06 -26.07
N PHE A 3 0.84 6.97 -26.85
CA PHE A 3 1.39 8.32 -27.05
C PHE A 3 1.35 9.19 -25.79
N GLU A 4 0.40 9.00 -24.89
CA GLU A 4 0.31 9.69 -23.59
C GLU A 4 1.55 9.43 -22.70
N ARG A 5 2.27 8.35 -22.98
CA ARG A 5 3.41 7.88 -22.17
C ARG A 5 4.77 8.14 -22.81
N LEU A 6 4.78 8.60 -24.04
CA LEU A 6 6.04 8.91 -24.72
C LEU A 6 6.56 10.29 -24.30
N PRO A 7 7.83 10.40 -23.93
CA PRO A 7 8.45 11.70 -23.66
C PRO A 7 8.27 12.64 -24.87
N ALA A 8 8.04 13.92 -24.60
CA ALA A 8 7.87 14.99 -25.58
C ALA A 8 6.64 14.92 -26.51
N SER A 9 5.77 13.91 -26.40
CA SER A 9 4.55 13.82 -27.22
C SER A 9 3.32 14.49 -26.62
N GLY A 10 3.38 14.90 -25.35
CA GLY A 10 2.21 15.43 -24.60
C GLY A 10 1.59 16.66 -25.25
N PHE A 11 2.38 17.61 -25.71
CA PHE A 11 1.88 18.83 -26.36
C PHE A 11 1.25 18.54 -27.73
N SER A 12 1.92 17.77 -28.58
CA SER A 12 1.38 17.37 -29.90
C SER A 12 0.11 16.53 -29.75
N LEU A 13 0.00 15.72 -28.71
CA LEU A 13 -1.19 14.96 -28.40
C LEU A 13 -2.37 15.87 -28.00
N VAL A 14 -2.13 16.86 -27.16
CA VAL A 14 -3.15 17.84 -26.73
C VAL A 14 -3.60 18.69 -27.90
N GLU A 15 -2.70 19.15 -28.74
CA GLU A 15 -3.04 19.92 -29.95
C GLU A 15 -3.88 19.10 -30.94
N SER A 16 -3.53 17.83 -31.15
CA SER A 16 -4.19 16.98 -32.13
C SER A 16 -5.50 16.37 -31.69
N LEU A 17 -5.59 15.99 -30.38
CA LEU A 17 -6.69 15.19 -29.85
C LEU A 17 -7.39 15.84 -28.64
N GLY A 18 -7.04 17.07 -28.27
CA GLY A 18 -7.54 17.76 -27.08
C GLY A 18 -9.05 17.84 -26.99
N LEU A 19 -9.73 18.11 -28.12
CA LEU A 19 -11.19 18.15 -28.18
C LEU A 19 -11.83 16.76 -27.93
N GLY A 20 -11.20 15.67 -28.41
CA GLY A 20 -11.63 14.31 -28.12
C GLY A 20 -11.47 13.94 -26.65
N TYR A 21 -10.41 14.45 -26.01
CA TYR A 21 -10.19 14.27 -24.57
C TYR A 21 -11.19 15.05 -23.70
N ALA A 22 -11.74 16.17 -24.19
CA ALA A 22 -12.77 16.91 -23.45
C ALA A 22 -14.02 16.05 -23.20
N ALA A 23 -14.45 15.26 -24.16
CA ALA A 23 -15.56 14.32 -23.98
C ALA A 23 -15.23 13.23 -22.98
N SER A 24 -14.00 12.70 -22.99
CA SER A 24 -13.51 11.72 -22.00
C SER A 24 -13.44 12.31 -20.59
N LEU A 25 -12.97 13.56 -20.47
CA LEU A 25 -12.90 14.29 -19.23
C LEU A 25 -14.31 14.47 -18.62
N LEU A 26 -15.25 14.98 -19.39
CA LEU A 26 -16.64 15.14 -18.98
C LEU A 26 -17.28 13.81 -18.60
N GLY A 27 -17.05 12.76 -19.40
CA GLY A 27 -17.58 11.43 -19.12
C GLY A 27 -17.07 10.84 -17.80
N ARG A 28 -15.81 11.07 -17.46
CA ARG A 28 -15.23 10.65 -16.16
C ARG A 28 -15.75 11.48 -15.00
N THR A 29 -15.79 12.79 -15.14
CA THR A 29 -16.31 13.70 -14.11
C THR A 29 -17.78 13.42 -13.81
N CYS A 30 -18.59 13.09 -14.82
CA CYS A 30 -19.98 12.69 -14.64
C CYS A 30 -20.17 11.25 -14.19
N GLY A 31 -19.09 10.46 -14.08
CA GLY A 31 -19.15 9.04 -13.69
C GLY A 31 -19.75 8.12 -14.76
N LEU A 32 -19.79 8.56 -16.01
CA LEU A 32 -20.27 7.79 -17.17
C LEU A 32 -19.18 6.84 -17.71
N LEU A 33 -17.92 7.21 -17.55
CA LEU A 33 -16.77 6.37 -17.91
C LEU A 33 -16.16 5.79 -16.64
N GLY A 34 -15.80 4.51 -16.72
CA GLY A 34 -15.18 3.78 -15.61
C GLY A 34 -13.85 4.37 -15.17
N ALA A 35 -13.42 3.94 -14.01
CA ALA A 35 -12.17 4.32 -13.37
C ALA A 35 -10.96 4.16 -14.30
N GLY A 36 -9.98 5.04 -14.14
CA GLY A 36 -8.65 4.83 -14.69
C GLY A 36 -8.09 3.50 -14.15
N GLN A 37 -7.62 2.65 -15.04
CA GLN A 37 -6.99 1.40 -14.64
C GLN A 37 -5.57 1.68 -14.15
N SER A 38 -5.08 0.88 -13.19
CA SER A 38 -3.67 0.89 -12.81
C SER A 38 -2.76 0.70 -14.02
N ALA A 39 -1.50 1.12 -13.90
CA ALA A 39 -0.55 1.06 -15.04
C ALA A 39 -0.43 -0.35 -15.61
N GLU A 40 -0.49 -1.37 -14.76
CA GLU A 40 -0.39 -2.78 -15.14
C GLU A 40 -1.60 -3.29 -15.93
N ARG A 41 -2.78 -2.75 -15.64
CA ARG A 41 -4.06 -3.18 -16.24
C ARG A 41 -4.39 -2.47 -17.55
N VAL A 42 -3.72 -1.35 -17.85
CA VAL A 42 -4.09 -0.46 -18.99
C VAL A 42 -4.07 -1.15 -20.35
N ALA A 43 -3.21 -2.14 -20.54
CA ALA A 43 -3.07 -2.87 -21.81
C ALA A 43 -4.09 -3.99 -21.98
N TRP A 44 -4.87 -4.32 -20.94
CA TRP A 44 -5.71 -5.51 -20.90
C TRP A 44 -7.20 -5.16 -20.78
N LYS A 45 -8.06 -5.99 -21.36
CA LYS A 45 -9.50 -5.93 -21.02
C LYS A 45 -9.71 -6.50 -19.63
N PRO A 46 -10.71 -6.02 -18.85
CA PRO A 46 -10.98 -6.53 -17.50
C PRO A 46 -11.12 -8.05 -17.42
N ALA A 47 -11.83 -8.67 -18.37
CA ALA A 47 -11.99 -10.13 -18.41
C ALA A 47 -10.70 -10.89 -18.76
N GLU A 48 -9.81 -10.28 -19.52
CA GLU A 48 -8.49 -10.85 -19.84
C GLU A 48 -7.57 -10.76 -18.62
N TRP A 49 -7.54 -9.59 -17.96
CA TRP A 49 -6.76 -9.39 -16.74
C TRP A 49 -7.12 -10.39 -15.64
N GLN A 50 -8.40 -10.63 -15.41
CA GLN A 50 -8.87 -11.59 -14.42
C GLN A 50 -8.40 -13.02 -14.70
N ARG A 51 -8.14 -13.38 -15.96
CA ARG A 51 -7.64 -14.72 -16.36
C ARG A 51 -6.12 -14.83 -16.30
N LEU A 52 -5.41 -13.71 -16.27
CA LEU A 52 -3.96 -13.73 -16.18
C LEU A 52 -3.54 -14.27 -14.79
N ARG A 53 -2.59 -15.18 -14.82
CA ARG A 53 -1.92 -15.70 -13.63
C ARG A 53 -0.50 -15.17 -13.60
N PRO A 54 -0.14 -14.34 -12.63
CA PRO A 54 1.25 -13.95 -12.47
C PRO A 54 2.07 -15.17 -12.06
N VAL A 55 3.23 -15.34 -12.68
CA VAL A 55 4.11 -16.48 -12.45
C VAL A 55 5.41 -16.02 -11.81
N LEU A 56 5.83 -16.74 -10.78
CA LEU A 56 7.12 -16.54 -10.14
C LEU A 56 8.22 -17.17 -11.01
N ALA A 57 9.18 -16.36 -11.48
CA ALA A 57 10.29 -16.82 -12.30
C ALA A 57 11.38 -17.52 -11.46
N LEU A 58 11.02 -18.46 -10.60
CA LEU A 58 11.94 -19.34 -9.88
C LEU A 58 11.85 -20.75 -10.44
N GLU A 59 12.96 -21.26 -10.93
CA GLU A 59 13.03 -22.52 -11.69
C GLU A 59 12.99 -23.76 -10.79
N SER A 60 13.50 -23.69 -9.54
CA SER A 60 13.61 -24.86 -8.68
C SER A 60 12.63 -24.89 -7.51
N ALA A 61 12.10 -26.08 -7.19
CA ALA A 61 11.25 -26.29 -6.03
C ALA A 61 11.92 -25.89 -4.70
N PRO A 62 13.21 -26.19 -4.44
CA PRO A 62 13.89 -25.73 -3.22
C PRO A 62 13.90 -24.21 -3.05
N GLN A 63 14.17 -23.46 -4.12
CA GLN A 63 14.15 -21.97 -4.06
C GLN A 63 12.75 -21.44 -3.74
N ARG A 64 11.70 -22.05 -4.29
CA ARG A 64 10.32 -21.68 -3.99
C ARG A 64 9.96 -21.96 -2.53
N VAL A 65 10.39 -23.11 -1.99
CA VAL A 65 10.18 -23.47 -0.58
C VAL A 65 10.91 -22.51 0.35
N GLU A 66 12.17 -22.19 0.07
CA GLU A 66 12.96 -21.25 0.87
C GLU A 66 12.34 -19.85 0.88
N MET A 67 11.93 -19.37 -0.29
CA MET A 67 11.25 -18.07 -0.39
C MET A 67 9.94 -18.05 0.43
N ALA A 68 9.10 -19.08 0.29
CA ALA A 68 7.85 -19.20 1.04
C ALA A 68 8.11 -19.23 2.55
N ALA A 69 9.08 -20.02 3.02
CA ALA A 69 9.44 -20.10 4.43
C ALA A 69 9.93 -18.76 4.98
N ARG A 70 10.80 -18.08 4.24
CA ARG A 70 11.33 -16.76 4.61
C ARG A 70 10.21 -15.73 4.76
N ILE A 71 9.28 -15.68 3.80
CA ILE A 71 8.16 -14.72 3.83
C ILE A 71 7.21 -15.04 4.99
N LEU A 72 6.85 -16.31 5.20
CA LEU A 72 5.99 -16.70 6.31
C LEU A 72 6.59 -16.37 7.68
N ARG A 73 7.92 -16.58 7.85
CA ARG A 73 8.63 -16.17 9.07
C ARG A 73 8.64 -14.66 9.25
N ALA A 74 8.93 -13.90 8.18
CA ALA A 74 8.90 -12.44 8.23
C ALA A 74 7.53 -11.86 8.61
N MET A 75 6.45 -12.57 8.26
CA MET A 75 5.08 -12.22 8.66
C MET A 75 4.69 -12.80 10.04
N SER A 76 5.58 -13.50 10.74
CA SER A 76 5.26 -14.26 11.97
C SER A 76 4.11 -15.26 11.79
N LEU A 77 3.89 -15.73 10.57
CA LEU A 77 2.81 -16.64 10.20
C LEU A 77 3.38 -18.07 10.00
N THR A 78 3.74 -18.73 11.10
CA THR A 78 4.41 -20.03 11.07
C THR A 78 3.61 -21.17 11.69
N GLN A 79 2.53 -20.86 12.42
CA GLN A 79 1.70 -21.82 13.13
C GLN A 79 0.25 -21.31 13.29
N ASN A 80 -0.65 -22.17 13.76
CA ASN A 80 -2.05 -21.82 14.03
C ASN A 80 -2.78 -21.27 12.80
N PHE A 81 -2.56 -21.89 11.64
CA PHE A 81 -3.15 -21.45 10.38
C PHE A 81 -4.67 -21.59 10.38
N PRO A 82 -5.41 -20.52 10.06
CA PRO A 82 -6.85 -20.57 9.88
C PRO A 82 -7.22 -21.28 8.56
N PRO A 83 -8.48 -21.67 8.36
CA PRO A 83 -8.95 -22.25 7.10
C PRO A 83 -8.76 -21.35 5.87
N LEU A 84 -8.85 -20.01 6.07
CA LEU A 84 -8.57 -19.01 5.03
C LEU A 84 -7.52 -18.02 5.52
N ILE A 85 -6.54 -17.76 4.66
CA ILE A 85 -5.55 -16.68 4.81
C ILE A 85 -5.76 -15.72 3.64
N LEU A 86 -5.91 -14.43 3.92
CA LEU A 86 -5.98 -13.40 2.90
C LEU A 86 -4.69 -12.59 2.90
N LEU A 87 -3.97 -12.61 1.79
CA LEU A 87 -2.83 -11.75 1.52
C LEU A 87 -3.33 -10.52 0.77
N LEU A 88 -3.30 -9.38 1.44
CA LEU A 88 -3.89 -8.15 0.93
C LEU A 88 -2.80 -7.17 0.51
N GLY A 89 -2.66 -6.97 -0.80
CA GLY A 89 -1.90 -5.87 -1.36
C GLY A 89 -2.71 -4.57 -1.32
N HIS A 90 -2.06 -3.44 -1.55
CA HIS A 90 -2.76 -2.18 -1.71
C HIS A 90 -2.44 -1.51 -3.04
N GLY A 91 -3.33 -0.63 -3.47
CA GLY A 91 -3.17 0.24 -4.61
C GLY A 91 -4.12 1.42 -4.49
N SER A 92 -3.86 2.49 -5.20
CA SER A 92 -4.69 3.68 -5.22
C SER A 92 -5.45 3.81 -6.53
N GLN A 93 -6.47 4.67 -6.52
CA GLN A 93 -7.23 5.02 -7.70
C GLN A 93 -7.44 6.53 -7.73
N SER A 94 -6.72 7.21 -8.60
CA SER A 94 -6.84 8.65 -8.74
C SER A 94 -6.58 9.07 -10.18
N ALA A 95 -7.53 9.81 -10.76
CA ALA A 95 -7.38 10.36 -12.10
C ALA A 95 -6.35 11.49 -12.14
N ASN A 96 -6.28 12.31 -11.09
CA ASN A 96 -5.33 13.41 -10.95
C ASN A 96 -4.31 13.12 -9.85
N ASN A 97 -3.38 12.24 -10.13
CA ASN A 97 -2.26 11.93 -9.24
C ASN A 97 -0.96 11.83 -10.03
N PRO A 98 -0.23 12.95 -10.19
CA PRO A 98 1.05 12.96 -10.89
C PRO A 98 2.14 12.14 -10.20
N GLN A 99 2.02 11.96 -8.87
CA GLN A 99 2.94 11.17 -8.05
C GLN A 99 2.25 9.87 -7.59
N ALA A 100 1.97 8.96 -8.53
CA ALA A 100 1.33 7.67 -8.23
C ALA A 100 2.08 6.89 -7.13
N ALA A 101 3.42 6.87 -7.19
CA ALA A 101 4.26 6.21 -6.19
C ALA A 101 4.07 6.72 -4.76
N GLY A 102 3.53 7.93 -4.56
CA GLY A 102 3.22 8.48 -3.24
C GLY A 102 1.97 7.89 -2.60
N LEU A 103 1.10 7.24 -3.37
CA LEU A 103 -0.15 6.62 -2.91
C LEU A 103 -0.15 5.10 -3.13
N ASP A 104 0.47 4.62 -4.21
CA ASP A 104 0.64 3.19 -4.50
C ASP A 104 1.79 2.59 -3.68
N CYS A 105 2.06 1.30 -3.84
CA CYS A 105 3.07 0.61 -3.05
C CYS A 105 4.48 1.11 -3.38
N GLY A 106 5.14 1.79 -2.43
CA GLY A 106 6.50 2.28 -2.59
C GLY A 106 7.52 1.16 -2.79
N ALA A 107 7.34 0.01 -2.12
CA ALA A 107 8.17 -1.18 -2.30
C ALA A 107 8.00 -1.82 -3.69
N CYS A 108 6.86 -1.59 -4.36
CA CYS A 108 6.57 -2.05 -5.71
C CYS A 108 6.86 -0.98 -6.78
N CYS A 109 7.68 0.02 -6.48
CA CYS A 109 8.04 1.12 -7.39
C CYS A 109 6.82 1.90 -7.92
N GLY A 110 5.81 2.11 -7.09
CA GLY A 110 4.58 2.80 -7.46
C GLY A 110 3.59 1.95 -8.27
N GLN A 111 3.74 0.63 -8.24
CA GLN A 111 2.76 -0.31 -8.75
C GLN A 111 1.83 -0.79 -7.63
N SER A 112 0.70 -1.40 -8.00
CA SER A 112 -0.18 -2.01 -7.00
C SER A 112 0.44 -3.26 -6.38
N GLY A 113 0.02 -3.62 -5.17
CA GLY A 113 0.42 -4.85 -4.50
C GLY A 113 -0.25 -6.12 -5.03
N GLU A 114 -1.10 -6.02 -6.06
CA GLU A 114 -1.89 -7.14 -6.60
C GLU A 114 -1.04 -8.32 -7.05
N ILE A 115 -0.06 -8.04 -7.92
CA ILE A 115 0.76 -9.10 -8.53
C ILE A 115 1.51 -9.88 -7.45
N ASN A 116 2.13 -9.17 -6.50
CA ASN A 116 2.86 -9.80 -5.41
C ASN A 116 1.95 -10.64 -4.49
N ALA A 117 0.76 -10.15 -4.17
CA ALA A 117 -0.21 -10.89 -3.37
C ALA A 117 -0.66 -12.17 -4.09
N ARG A 118 -0.94 -12.11 -5.40
CA ARG A 118 -1.37 -13.25 -6.20
C ARG A 118 -0.26 -14.29 -6.37
N VAL A 119 0.96 -13.85 -6.68
CA VAL A 119 2.14 -14.74 -6.76
C VAL A 119 2.36 -15.48 -5.45
N LEU A 120 2.31 -14.77 -4.33
CA LEU A 120 2.52 -15.38 -3.02
C LEU A 120 1.39 -16.34 -2.64
N ALA A 121 0.14 -16.01 -2.96
CA ALA A 121 -0.98 -16.92 -2.72
C ALA A 121 -0.85 -18.20 -3.54
N ASP A 122 -0.48 -18.12 -4.81
CA ASP A 122 -0.23 -19.27 -5.66
C ASP A 122 0.94 -20.11 -5.14
N LEU A 123 2.03 -19.48 -4.72
CA LEU A 123 3.18 -20.16 -4.12
C LEU A 123 2.80 -20.93 -2.85
N LEU A 124 2.02 -20.35 -1.95
CA LEU A 124 1.59 -20.97 -0.70
C LEU A 124 0.46 -22.00 -0.88
N ASN A 125 -0.18 -22.03 -2.03
CA ASN A 125 -1.15 -23.08 -2.40
C ASN A 125 -0.51 -24.24 -3.18
N ASP A 126 0.73 -24.10 -3.66
CA ASP A 126 1.44 -25.14 -4.39
C ASP A 126 1.73 -26.35 -3.48
N THR A 127 1.34 -27.55 -3.93
CA THR A 127 1.47 -28.79 -3.14
C THR A 127 2.94 -29.15 -2.84
N GLN A 128 3.84 -28.95 -3.80
CA GLN A 128 5.27 -29.23 -3.61
C GLN A 128 5.90 -28.26 -2.61
N VAL A 129 5.51 -26.98 -2.67
CA VAL A 129 5.96 -25.97 -1.71
C VAL A 129 5.48 -26.31 -0.31
N ARG A 130 4.20 -26.69 -0.15
CA ARG A 130 3.65 -27.09 1.16
C ARG A 130 4.35 -28.30 1.74
N GLN A 131 4.65 -29.30 0.91
CA GLN A 131 5.42 -30.48 1.34
C GLN A 131 6.84 -30.07 1.80
N GLY A 132 7.51 -29.22 1.05
CA GLY A 132 8.86 -28.72 1.41
C GLY A 132 8.86 -27.88 2.69
N LEU A 133 7.84 -27.07 2.92
CA LEU A 133 7.68 -26.26 4.13
C LEU A 133 7.62 -27.10 5.42
N VAL A 134 7.13 -28.35 5.36
CA VAL A 134 7.15 -29.27 6.51
C VAL A 134 8.58 -29.50 7.00
N GLY A 135 9.52 -29.67 6.07
CA GLY A 135 10.94 -29.79 6.39
C GLY A 135 11.57 -28.52 6.98
N GLN A 136 10.89 -27.38 6.82
CA GLN A 136 11.27 -26.09 7.40
C GLN A 136 10.54 -25.78 8.72
N GLY A 137 9.80 -26.75 9.28
CA GLY A 137 9.02 -26.60 10.51
C GLY A 137 7.68 -25.88 10.34
N ILE A 138 7.25 -25.58 9.10
CA ILE A 138 6.00 -24.87 8.82
C ILE A 138 5.02 -25.83 8.16
N ARG A 139 3.88 -26.07 8.80
CA ARG A 139 2.85 -27.01 8.30
C ARG A 139 1.52 -26.30 8.07
N LEU A 140 1.22 -25.99 6.82
CA LEU A 140 -0.10 -25.50 6.43
C LEU A 140 -1.07 -26.70 6.35
N PRO A 141 -2.23 -26.64 7.03
CA PRO A 141 -3.25 -27.69 6.92
C PRO A 141 -3.72 -27.88 5.47
N ALA A 142 -4.08 -29.11 5.11
CA ALA A 142 -4.50 -29.43 3.75
C ALA A 142 -5.76 -28.64 3.31
N GLU A 143 -6.66 -28.39 4.27
CA GLU A 143 -7.88 -27.61 4.10
C GLU A 143 -7.65 -26.10 4.05
N CYS A 144 -6.51 -25.59 4.52
CA CYS A 144 -6.18 -24.18 4.46
C CYS A 144 -6.02 -23.71 3.01
N ARG A 145 -6.61 -22.56 2.70
CA ARG A 145 -6.42 -21.87 1.41
C ARG A 145 -5.93 -20.46 1.62
N VAL A 146 -4.99 -20.06 0.78
CA VAL A 146 -4.46 -18.71 0.74
C VAL A 146 -5.10 -17.98 -0.43
N LEU A 147 -5.72 -16.84 -0.15
CA LEU A 147 -6.33 -15.95 -1.12
C LEU A 147 -5.48 -14.69 -1.28
N ALA A 148 -5.52 -14.11 -2.46
CA ALA A 148 -4.96 -12.79 -2.71
C ALA A 148 -6.07 -11.76 -2.82
N GLY A 149 -5.81 -10.54 -2.38
CA GLY A 149 -6.71 -9.41 -2.56
C GLY A 149 -5.97 -8.10 -2.78
N LEU A 150 -6.70 -7.10 -3.23
CA LEU A 150 -6.24 -5.74 -3.40
C LEU A 150 -7.15 -4.78 -2.64
N HIS A 151 -6.59 -3.99 -1.75
CA HIS A 151 -7.26 -2.87 -1.09
C HIS A 151 -7.05 -1.60 -1.92
N ASN A 152 -8.12 -1.04 -2.43
CA ASN A 152 -8.11 0.28 -3.06
C ASN A 152 -8.15 1.36 -1.97
N THR A 153 -7.03 2.00 -1.70
CA THR A 153 -6.88 2.97 -0.60
C THR A 153 -7.70 4.25 -0.80
N THR A 154 -8.13 4.54 -2.03
CA THR A 154 -8.95 5.72 -2.34
C THR A 154 -10.42 5.51 -2.01
N THR A 155 -10.96 4.33 -2.33
CA THR A 155 -12.39 4.00 -2.16
C THR A 155 -12.66 3.05 -1.01
N ASP A 156 -11.62 2.47 -0.40
CA ASP A 156 -11.66 1.39 0.59
C ASP A 156 -12.41 0.15 0.12
N GLU A 157 -12.41 -0.10 -1.17
CA GLU A 157 -12.93 -1.34 -1.75
C GLU A 157 -11.85 -2.42 -1.71
N ILE A 158 -12.26 -3.65 -1.46
CA ILE A 158 -11.37 -4.80 -1.41
C ILE A 158 -11.80 -5.80 -2.49
N GLU A 159 -10.95 -5.99 -3.49
CA GLU A 159 -11.12 -7.02 -4.51
C GLU A 159 -10.37 -8.28 -4.04
N VAL A 160 -11.04 -9.45 -4.02
CA VAL A 160 -10.41 -10.73 -3.69
C VAL A 160 -10.41 -11.61 -4.94
N PHE A 161 -9.23 -12.14 -5.28
CA PHE A 161 -9.00 -12.87 -6.51
C PHE A 161 -9.25 -14.37 -6.33
N ASP A 162 -9.58 -15.03 -7.44
CA ASP A 162 -9.59 -16.48 -7.60
C ASP A 162 -10.54 -17.26 -6.65
N THR A 163 -11.55 -16.57 -6.13
CA THR A 163 -12.53 -17.15 -5.19
C THR A 163 -13.36 -18.29 -5.77
N GLN A 164 -13.44 -18.39 -7.11
CA GLN A 164 -14.15 -19.46 -7.81
C GLN A 164 -13.47 -20.84 -7.61
N ALA A 165 -12.19 -20.84 -7.28
CA ALA A 165 -11.41 -22.05 -7.03
C ALA A 165 -11.51 -22.55 -5.58
N LEU A 166 -12.30 -21.90 -4.72
CA LEU A 166 -12.46 -22.28 -3.33
C LEU A 166 -13.27 -23.59 -3.23
N PRO A 167 -12.79 -24.57 -2.43
CA PRO A 167 -13.57 -25.75 -2.11
C PRO A 167 -14.92 -25.38 -1.45
N PRO A 168 -16.02 -26.10 -1.77
CA PRO A 168 -17.33 -25.84 -1.17
C PRO A 168 -17.34 -25.83 0.36
N ALA A 169 -16.49 -26.64 0.99
CA ALA A 169 -16.34 -26.70 2.44
C ALA A 169 -15.90 -25.38 3.07
N LEU A 170 -15.23 -24.50 2.31
CA LEU A 170 -14.78 -23.18 2.77
C LEU A 170 -15.80 -22.06 2.52
N ALA A 171 -16.93 -22.35 1.87
CA ALA A 171 -17.95 -21.33 1.59
C ALA A 171 -18.44 -20.55 2.84
N PRO A 172 -18.68 -21.18 4.00
CA PRO A 172 -19.07 -20.45 5.22
C PRO A 172 -17.96 -19.52 5.74
N SER A 173 -16.70 -19.96 5.64
CA SER A 173 -15.55 -19.14 6.06
C SER A 173 -15.31 -17.96 5.12
N TRP A 174 -15.49 -18.20 3.82
CA TRP A 174 -15.44 -17.13 2.81
C TRP A 174 -16.54 -16.10 3.01
N GLN A 175 -17.77 -16.55 3.27
CA GLN A 175 -18.89 -15.63 3.50
C GLN A 175 -18.62 -14.71 4.71
N ARG A 176 -18.18 -15.29 5.85
CA ARG A 176 -17.81 -14.50 7.04
C ARG A 176 -16.67 -13.50 6.76
N LEU A 177 -15.65 -13.93 6.01
CA LEU A 177 -14.54 -13.06 5.64
C LEU A 177 -15.05 -11.89 4.78
N ARG A 178 -15.87 -12.15 3.77
CA ARG A 178 -16.44 -11.12 2.91
C ARG A 178 -17.26 -10.10 3.69
N GLU A 179 -18.14 -10.58 4.57
CA GLU A 179 -18.96 -9.69 5.43
C GLU A 179 -18.08 -8.82 6.35
N ALA A 180 -17.01 -9.39 6.90
CA ALA A 180 -16.07 -8.66 7.73
C ALA A 180 -15.31 -7.58 6.93
N LEU A 181 -14.87 -7.90 5.69
CA LEU A 181 -14.21 -6.97 4.80
C LEU A 181 -15.14 -5.82 4.38
N ASP A 182 -16.36 -6.14 3.98
CA ASP A 182 -17.36 -5.16 3.58
C ASP A 182 -17.72 -4.22 4.76
N GLY A 183 -17.89 -4.79 5.95
CA GLY A 183 -18.15 -4.02 7.16
C GLY A 183 -16.98 -3.12 7.58
N ALA A 184 -15.75 -3.62 7.47
CA ALA A 184 -14.55 -2.83 7.74
C ALA A 184 -14.41 -1.68 6.74
N ALA A 185 -14.55 -1.96 5.45
CA ALA A 185 -14.48 -0.97 4.39
C ALA A 185 -15.52 0.15 4.55
N GLN A 186 -16.76 -0.22 4.94
CA GLN A 186 -17.81 0.76 5.23
C GLN A 186 -17.45 1.68 6.38
N ARG A 187 -16.95 1.14 7.49
CA ARG A 187 -16.55 1.92 8.69
C ARG A 187 -15.40 2.86 8.38
N VAL A 188 -14.38 2.40 7.66
CA VAL A 188 -13.23 3.23 7.26
C VAL A 188 -13.70 4.40 6.39
N ARG A 189 -14.58 4.17 5.43
CA ARG A 189 -15.16 5.24 4.62
C ARG A 189 -15.89 6.28 5.47
N GLN A 190 -16.70 5.83 6.44
CA GLN A 190 -17.40 6.73 7.35
C GLN A 190 -16.46 7.57 8.20
N GLU A 191 -15.41 6.96 8.78
CA GLU A 191 -14.39 7.66 9.57
C GLU A 191 -13.63 8.70 8.74
N ARG A 192 -13.35 8.41 7.47
CA ARG A 192 -12.63 9.31 6.56
C ARG A 192 -13.49 10.41 5.95
N ALA A 193 -14.82 10.26 5.97
CA ALA A 193 -15.76 11.15 5.28
C ALA A 193 -15.54 12.62 5.61
N ALA A 194 -15.40 12.96 6.89
CA ALA A 194 -15.20 14.34 7.34
C ALA A 194 -13.88 14.94 6.78
N SER A 195 -12.79 14.19 6.81
CA SER A 195 -11.50 14.66 6.30
C SER A 195 -11.50 14.91 4.78
N LEU A 196 -12.45 14.28 4.07
CA LEU A 196 -12.63 14.42 2.64
C LEU A 196 -13.75 15.43 2.27
N GLY A 197 -14.36 16.11 3.26
CA GLY A 197 -15.50 17.02 3.04
C GLY A 197 -16.78 16.30 2.59
N LEU A 198 -16.93 15.04 2.98
CA LEU A 198 -18.10 14.19 2.67
C LEU A 198 -18.88 13.81 3.94
N GLU A 199 -18.69 14.52 5.05
CA GLU A 199 -19.33 14.24 6.33
C GLU A 199 -20.86 14.12 6.22
N HIS A 200 -21.47 14.96 5.39
CA HIS A 200 -22.92 14.94 5.13
C HIS A 200 -23.44 13.64 4.48
N LEU A 201 -22.54 12.78 4.01
CA LEU A 201 -22.86 11.45 3.44
C LEU A 201 -22.49 10.30 4.38
N ALA A 202 -21.89 10.56 5.54
CA ALA A 202 -21.37 9.52 6.43
C ALA A 202 -22.42 8.48 6.85
N ASP A 203 -23.66 8.91 7.05
CA ASP A 203 -24.77 8.03 7.44
C ASP A 203 -25.43 7.27 6.27
N ASN A 204 -24.96 7.50 5.03
CA ASN A 204 -25.46 6.81 3.86
C ASN A 204 -24.32 6.11 3.10
N PRO A 205 -24.02 4.84 3.43
CA PRO A 205 -22.86 4.12 2.91
C PRO A 205 -22.84 4.01 1.38
N GLU A 206 -23.97 3.84 0.73
CA GLU A 206 -24.04 3.71 -0.74
C GLU A 206 -23.72 5.04 -1.43
N ARG A 207 -24.32 6.13 -0.94
CA ARG A 207 -24.06 7.47 -1.48
C ARG A 207 -22.62 7.89 -1.22
N LEU A 208 -22.07 7.57 -0.04
CA LEU A 208 -20.68 7.84 0.30
C LEU A 208 -19.72 7.09 -0.64
N LEU A 209 -19.93 5.80 -0.85
CA LEU A 209 -19.10 5.02 -1.78
C LEU A 209 -19.20 5.57 -3.21
N LYS A 210 -20.40 5.92 -3.68
CA LYS A 210 -20.59 6.54 -5.00
C LYS A 210 -19.85 7.87 -5.12
N ALA A 211 -19.84 8.69 -4.07
CA ALA A 211 -19.12 9.95 -4.03
C ALA A 211 -17.60 9.73 -4.07
N LEU A 212 -17.08 8.75 -3.31
CA LEU A 212 -15.67 8.41 -3.31
C LEU A 212 -15.20 7.89 -4.69
N ARG A 213 -15.95 6.99 -5.32
CA ARG A 213 -15.69 6.52 -6.68
C ARG A 213 -15.67 7.67 -7.70
N ARG A 214 -16.63 8.62 -7.56
CA ARG A 214 -16.65 9.81 -8.41
C ARG A 214 -15.41 10.66 -8.22
N ARG A 215 -15.00 10.92 -6.98
CA ARG A 215 -13.79 11.69 -6.66
C ARG A 215 -12.52 11.03 -7.21
N ALA A 216 -12.42 9.70 -7.10
CA ALA A 216 -11.29 8.94 -7.63
C ALA A 216 -11.13 9.07 -9.16
N ASN A 217 -12.24 9.30 -9.87
CA ASN A 217 -12.28 9.40 -11.34
C ASN A 217 -12.29 10.85 -11.86
N ASP A 218 -12.45 11.82 -10.99
CA ASP A 218 -12.56 13.22 -11.37
C ASP A 218 -11.18 13.87 -11.55
N TRP A 219 -10.89 14.31 -12.75
CA TRP A 219 -9.64 15.02 -13.09
C TRP A 219 -9.51 16.36 -12.36
N SER A 220 -10.61 17.00 -12.02
CA SER A 220 -10.60 18.25 -11.27
C SER A 220 -10.30 18.02 -9.77
N GLN A 221 -10.43 16.78 -9.29
CA GLN A 221 -10.21 16.45 -7.89
C GLN A 221 -8.71 16.36 -7.57
N THR A 222 -8.20 17.36 -6.90
CA THR A 222 -6.80 17.42 -6.47
C THR A 222 -6.53 16.68 -5.16
N ARG A 223 -7.58 16.32 -4.40
CA ARG A 223 -7.52 15.61 -3.10
C ARG A 223 -8.51 14.45 -3.08
N PRO A 224 -8.32 13.42 -3.92
CA PRO A 224 -9.21 12.26 -3.90
C PRO A 224 -9.10 11.49 -2.59
N GLU A 225 -7.91 11.44 -2.03
CA GLU A 225 -7.57 10.86 -0.74
C GLU A 225 -6.40 11.61 -0.09
N TRP A 226 -6.14 11.31 1.19
CA TRP A 226 -4.99 11.85 1.92
C TRP A 226 -3.79 10.90 1.96
N GLY A 227 -3.94 9.67 1.47
CA GLY A 227 -2.90 8.65 1.52
C GLY A 227 -2.41 8.42 2.95
N LEU A 228 -1.11 8.53 3.16
CA LEU A 228 -0.48 8.37 4.47
C LEU A 228 -0.20 9.71 5.17
N ALA A 229 -0.88 10.79 4.80
CA ALA A 229 -0.78 12.06 5.52
C ALA A 229 -1.15 11.87 7.00
N GLY A 230 -0.33 12.40 7.89
CA GLY A 230 -0.49 12.19 9.33
C GLY A 230 0.32 11.04 9.90
N ASN A 231 0.99 10.20 9.07
CA ASN A 231 1.86 9.13 9.57
C ASN A 231 2.92 9.69 10.55
N ALA A 232 3.22 8.94 11.60
CA ALA A 232 4.12 9.39 12.66
C ALA A 232 4.87 8.25 13.35
N ALA A 233 4.40 7.01 13.26
CA ALA A 233 4.98 5.90 14.01
C ALA A 233 5.06 4.61 13.17
N PHE A 234 6.02 3.76 13.55
CA PHE A 234 6.12 2.36 13.12
C PHE A 234 6.18 1.50 14.39
N ILE A 235 5.31 0.50 14.50
CA ILE A 235 5.21 -0.35 15.69
C ILE A 235 5.44 -1.80 15.28
N ALA A 236 6.53 -2.39 15.76
CA ALA A 236 6.82 -3.82 15.66
C ALA A 236 6.57 -4.48 17.04
N ALA A 237 5.41 -5.09 17.19
CA ALA A 237 4.97 -5.70 18.46
C ALA A 237 3.86 -6.72 18.19
N PRO A 238 3.57 -7.64 19.11
CA PRO A 238 2.39 -8.49 19.03
C PRO A 238 1.12 -7.66 18.80
N ARG A 239 0.32 -8.01 17.81
CA ARG A 239 -0.89 -7.26 17.42
C ARG A 239 -1.87 -7.02 18.60
N ALA A 240 -1.86 -7.90 19.58
CA ALA A 240 -2.66 -7.75 20.79
C ALA A 240 -2.37 -6.43 21.54
N ARG A 241 -1.13 -5.90 21.45
CA ARG A 241 -0.72 -4.64 22.11
C ARG A 241 -1.41 -3.41 21.54
N SER A 242 -1.79 -3.43 20.25
CA SER A 242 -2.42 -2.29 19.56
C SER A 242 -3.91 -2.47 19.30
N ARG A 243 -4.46 -3.68 19.48
CA ARG A 243 -5.83 -4.03 19.08
C ARG A 243 -6.92 -3.13 19.66
N GLY A 244 -6.76 -2.67 20.89
CA GLY A 244 -7.74 -1.81 21.57
C GLY A 244 -7.49 -0.32 21.40
N LEU A 245 -6.48 0.10 20.64
CA LEU A 245 -6.05 1.47 20.53
C LEU A 245 -6.53 2.10 19.23
N ASN A 246 -7.12 3.30 19.31
CA ASN A 246 -7.34 4.12 18.13
C ASN A 246 -6.08 4.93 17.82
N LEU A 247 -5.27 4.45 16.89
CA LEU A 247 -4.06 5.11 16.44
C LEU A 247 -4.31 6.16 15.35
N GLN A 248 -5.56 6.44 15.01
CA GLN A 248 -5.99 7.46 14.05
C GLN A 248 -5.35 7.30 12.65
N GLY A 249 -5.02 6.08 12.24
CA GLY A 249 -4.33 5.81 10.98
C GLY A 249 -2.89 6.33 10.90
N ARG A 250 -2.27 6.68 12.05
CA ARG A 250 -0.95 7.36 12.08
C ARG A 250 0.23 6.41 12.27
N ALA A 251 -0.02 5.12 12.44
CA ALA A 251 1.05 4.15 12.70
C ALA A 251 1.06 3.04 11.64
N PHE A 252 2.24 2.71 11.16
CA PHE A 252 2.51 1.46 10.46
C PHE A 252 2.60 0.34 11.49
N LEU A 253 1.90 -0.76 11.29
CA LEU A 253 1.84 -1.86 12.24
C LEU A 253 2.47 -3.11 11.64
N HIS A 254 3.47 -3.66 12.31
CA HIS A 254 4.09 -4.93 11.97
C HIS A 254 3.85 -5.91 13.13
N ASP A 255 3.21 -7.06 12.86
CA ASP A 255 3.02 -8.10 13.88
C ASP A 255 4.34 -8.82 14.12
N TYR A 256 4.83 -8.76 15.36
CA TYR A 256 6.11 -9.33 15.72
C TYR A 256 6.11 -9.79 17.19
N ASP A 257 6.56 -11.01 17.42
CA ASP A 257 6.80 -11.55 18.76
C ASP A 257 8.24 -12.08 18.85
N TRP A 258 9.09 -11.35 19.56
CA TRP A 258 10.50 -11.70 19.71
C TRP A 258 10.74 -13.08 20.33
N ARG A 259 9.78 -13.61 21.12
CA ARG A 259 9.87 -14.94 21.74
C ARG A 259 9.81 -16.07 20.72
N LEU A 260 9.30 -15.80 19.51
CA LEU A 260 9.25 -16.73 18.38
C LEU A 260 10.39 -16.51 17.37
N ASP A 261 11.26 -15.53 17.62
CA ASP A 261 12.35 -15.15 16.74
C ASP A 261 13.70 -15.58 17.30
N GLU A 262 14.00 -16.88 17.17
CA GLU A 262 15.27 -17.43 17.60
C GLU A 262 16.43 -16.82 16.81
N GLY A 263 17.34 -16.15 17.52
CA GLY A 263 18.51 -15.47 16.96
C GLY A 263 18.23 -14.11 16.32
N GLY A 264 17.01 -13.54 16.44
CA GLY A 264 16.69 -12.17 16.03
C GLY A 264 16.67 -11.90 14.52
N LYS A 265 16.58 -12.94 13.69
CA LYS A 265 16.60 -12.79 12.22
C LYS A 265 15.39 -12.09 11.66
N VAL A 266 14.22 -12.28 12.27
CA VAL A 266 12.99 -11.60 11.86
C VAL A 266 13.07 -10.13 12.25
N LEU A 267 13.58 -9.81 13.45
CA LEU A 267 13.83 -8.43 13.88
C LEU A 267 14.81 -7.73 12.94
N GLU A 268 15.90 -8.40 12.57
CA GLU A 268 16.86 -7.89 11.61
C GLU A 268 16.19 -7.52 10.28
N GLN A 269 15.36 -8.41 9.73
CA GLN A 269 14.59 -8.12 8.51
C GLN A 269 13.62 -6.94 8.70
N ILE A 270 12.91 -6.86 9.83
CA ILE A 270 11.97 -5.77 10.12
C ILE A 270 12.71 -4.43 10.17
N MET A 271 13.83 -4.36 10.86
CA MET A 271 14.59 -3.12 11.04
C MET A 271 15.32 -2.69 9.76
N THR A 272 15.69 -3.63 8.88
CA THR A 272 16.44 -3.34 7.64
C THR A 272 15.56 -3.14 6.41
N ALA A 273 14.29 -3.53 6.44
CA ALA A 273 13.39 -3.40 5.31
C ALA A 273 12.08 -2.65 5.66
N PRO A 274 11.05 -3.21 6.31
CA PRO A 274 9.79 -2.49 6.57
C PRO A 274 9.96 -1.19 7.33
N MET A 275 10.81 -1.16 8.34
CA MET A 275 11.11 0.06 9.11
C MET A 275 11.74 1.15 8.24
N VAL A 276 12.71 0.78 7.40
CA VAL A 276 13.37 1.72 6.48
C VAL A 276 12.39 2.24 5.45
N VAL A 277 11.52 1.39 4.90
CA VAL A 277 10.46 1.81 3.97
C VAL A 277 9.48 2.76 4.64
N ALA A 278 9.04 2.47 5.86
CA ALA A 278 8.17 3.37 6.63
C ALA A 278 8.85 4.72 6.91
N HIS A 279 10.15 4.70 7.18
CA HIS A 279 10.95 5.91 7.32
C HIS A 279 11.02 6.72 6.02
N TRP A 280 11.26 6.12 4.87
CA TRP A 280 11.26 6.82 3.58
C TRP A 280 9.92 7.48 3.28
N ILE A 281 8.81 6.77 3.53
CA ILE A 281 7.47 7.33 3.39
C ILE A 281 7.30 8.53 4.32
N ASN A 282 7.63 8.38 5.61
CA ASN A 282 7.56 9.47 6.57
C ASN A 282 8.41 10.66 6.14
N LEU A 283 9.65 10.43 5.68
CA LEU A 283 10.56 11.47 5.21
C LEU A 283 10.00 12.22 4.00
N GLN A 284 9.36 11.51 3.05
CA GLN A 284 8.72 12.14 1.90
C GLN A 284 7.61 13.10 2.33
N TYR A 285 6.75 12.70 3.27
CA TYR A 285 5.71 13.57 3.83
C TYR A 285 6.29 14.74 4.63
N LEU A 286 7.29 14.47 5.48
CA LEU A 286 7.96 15.48 6.30
C LEU A 286 8.60 16.56 5.45
N THR A 287 9.41 16.18 4.47
CA THR A 287 10.15 17.14 3.62
C THR A 287 9.21 17.91 2.71
N SER A 288 8.19 17.25 2.13
CA SER A 288 7.16 17.89 1.31
C SER A 288 6.30 18.89 2.09
N THR A 289 6.17 18.72 3.41
CA THR A 289 5.46 19.66 4.28
C THR A 289 6.36 20.80 4.74
N THR A 290 7.63 20.53 5.05
CA THR A 290 8.57 21.49 5.59
C THR A 290 8.97 22.53 4.53
N ASP A 291 9.30 22.08 3.32
CA ASP A 291 9.64 22.94 2.18
C ASP A 291 9.14 22.29 0.87
N ASN A 292 7.89 22.55 0.54
CA ASN A 292 7.25 21.96 -0.64
C ASN A 292 7.86 22.47 -1.95
N GLY A 293 8.39 23.69 -1.97
CA GLY A 293 9.06 24.26 -3.15
C GLY A 293 10.31 23.50 -3.53
N ARG A 294 11.10 23.06 -2.54
CA ARG A 294 12.39 22.38 -2.73
C ARG A 294 12.26 20.86 -2.72
N PHE A 295 11.51 20.29 -1.78
CA PHE A 295 11.44 18.86 -1.52
C PHE A 295 10.07 18.24 -1.82
N GLY A 296 9.10 19.03 -2.27
CA GLY A 296 7.82 18.57 -2.76
C GLY A 296 7.71 18.63 -4.28
N SER A 297 6.49 18.54 -4.79
CA SER A 297 6.20 18.72 -6.21
C SER A 297 5.38 19.98 -6.52
N GLY A 298 5.32 20.92 -5.62
CA GLY A 298 4.62 22.19 -5.86
C GLY A 298 3.10 22.02 -6.03
N ASN A 299 2.53 22.63 -7.06
CA ASN A 299 1.10 22.66 -7.30
C ASN A 299 0.66 21.54 -8.26
N LYS A 300 -0.22 20.66 -7.82
CA LYS A 300 -0.75 19.53 -8.59
C LYS A 300 -1.43 19.93 -9.91
N VAL A 301 -2.03 21.11 -9.94
CA VAL A 301 -2.74 21.63 -11.14
C VAL A 301 -1.77 22.01 -12.26
N LEU A 302 -0.52 22.32 -11.92
CA LEU A 302 0.52 22.76 -12.87
C LEU A 302 1.50 21.65 -13.25
N HIS A 303 1.21 20.41 -12.92
CA HIS A 303 2.11 19.30 -13.17
C HIS A 303 2.11 18.84 -14.62
N ASN A 304 3.30 18.50 -15.10
CA ASN A 304 3.52 17.69 -16.28
C ASN A 304 4.11 16.33 -15.87
N VAL A 305 3.52 15.26 -16.33
CA VAL A 305 3.95 13.90 -16.01
C VAL A 305 4.67 13.30 -17.22
N VAL A 306 5.88 12.82 -17.02
CA VAL A 306 6.71 12.21 -18.06
C VAL A 306 6.58 10.70 -18.00
N GLY A 307 6.35 10.08 -19.15
CA GLY A 307 6.28 8.62 -19.26
C GLY A 307 5.12 7.98 -18.49
N GLY A 308 4.05 8.75 -18.22
CA GLY A 308 2.88 8.31 -17.47
C GLY A 308 3.04 8.35 -15.96
N HIS A 309 4.19 7.96 -15.43
CA HIS A 309 4.50 7.96 -13.98
C HIS A 309 6.01 7.88 -13.69
N ILE A 310 6.85 8.07 -14.71
CA ILE A 310 8.32 8.02 -14.54
C ILE A 310 8.83 9.25 -13.80
N GLY A 311 8.26 10.42 -14.08
CA GLY A 311 8.67 11.65 -13.44
C GLY A 311 7.63 12.75 -13.51
N VAL A 312 7.77 13.74 -12.66
CA VAL A 312 6.88 14.90 -12.53
C VAL A 312 7.68 16.18 -12.57
N PHE A 313 7.24 17.12 -13.40
CA PHE A 313 7.70 18.50 -13.42
C PHE A 313 6.57 19.42 -12.96
N GLU A 314 6.90 20.54 -12.36
CA GLU A 314 5.97 21.62 -12.14
C GLU A 314 6.13 22.67 -13.27
N GLY A 315 5.02 23.02 -13.94
CA GLY A 315 5.06 23.95 -15.09
C GLY A 315 5.66 23.30 -16.35
N ASN A 316 6.25 24.13 -17.21
CA ASN A 316 6.78 23.74 -18.54
C ASN A 316 8.29 23.49 -18.54
N GLY A 317 8.91 23.43 -17.40
CA GLY A 317 10.35 23.23 -17.31
C GLY A 317 10.80 23.07 -15.88
N GLY A 318 12.09 22.94 -15.70
CA GLY A 318 12.70 22.75 -14.41
C GLY A 318 13.09 21.30 -14.14
N ASP A 319 13.50 21.07 -12.89
CA ASP A 319 13.96 19.77 -12.45
C ASP A 319 12.81 18.81 -12.15
N LEU A 320 13.09 17.52 -12.23
CA LEU A 320 12.18 16.48 -11.74
C LEU A 320 11.86 16.69 -10.26
N ARG A 321 10.59 16.67 -9.93
CA ARG A 321 10.10 16.79 -8.56
C ARG A 321 10.15 15.43 -7.86
N ILE A 322 10.57 15.42 -6.62
CA ILE A 322 10.86 14.19 -5.84
C ILE A 322 9.85 13.91 -4.74
N GLY A 323 9.06 14.90 -4.34
CA GLY A 323 8.14 14.77 -3.21
C GLY A 323 6.68 14.90 -3.61
N LEU A 324 5.83 15.10 -2.61
CA LEU A 324 4.38 15.19 -2.77
C LEU A 324 3.96 16.62 -3.17
N ALA A 325 2.86 16.69 -3.93
CA ALA A 325 2.22 17.96 -4.23
C ALA A 325 1.64 18.59 -2.95
N ARG A 326 1.57 19.93 -2.92
CA ARG A 326 0.99 20.67 -1.80
C ARG A 326 -0.41 20.18 -1.45
N GLN A 327 -1.23 19.87 -2.44
CA GLN A 327 -2.59 19.38 -2.24
C GLN A 327 -2.65 18.01 -1.54
N SER A 328 -1.58 17.24 -1.53
CA SER A 328 -1.50 15.97 -0.82
C SER A 328 -1.20 16.11 0.68
N VAL A 329 -0.73 17.29 1.12
CA VAL A 329 -0.32 17.54 2.51
C VAL A 329 -1.01 18.76 3.15
N HIS A 330 -1.77 19.56 2.37
CA HIS A 330 -2.44 20.79 2.80
C HIS A 330 -3.86 20.86 2.23
N ASP A 331 -4.88 21.14 3.07
CA ASP A 331 -6.29 21.12 2.68
C ASP A 331 -6.80 22.43 2.02
N GLY A 332 -5.95 23.45 1.98
CA GLY A 332 -6.26 24.81 1.53
C GLY A 332 -6.25 25.82 2.68
N GLN A 333 -6.47 25.37 3.92
CA GLN A 333 -6.48 26.19 5.12
C GLN A 333 -5.35 25.83 6.09
N ARG A 334 -5.06 24.53 6.24
CA ARG A 334 -4.07 24.02 7.20
C ARG A 334 -3.29 22.84 6.61
N TRP A 335 -2.13 22.60 7.23
CA TRP A 335 -1.38 21.38 6.98
C TRP A 335 -2.09 20.17 7.60
N VAL A 336 -2.38 19.17 6.78
CA VAL A 336 -2.96 17.89 7.22
C VAL A 336 -1.88 16.97 7.77
N HIS A 337 -0.70 16.96 7.13
CA HIS A 337 0.47 16.25 7.67
C HIS A 337 1.24 17.16 8.66
N ARG A 338 1.52 16.64 9.85
CA ARG A 338 2.47 17.25 10.77
C ARG A 338 3.87 16.74 10.46
N PRO A 339 4.87 17.61 10.25
CA PRO A 339 6.23 17.21 9.87
C PRO A 339 6.99 16.65 11.08
N LEU A 340 6.65 15.43 11.47
CA LEU A 340 7.28 14.68 12.56
C LEU A 340 8.20 13.61 11.98
N ARG A 341 9.36 13.40 12.61
CA ARG A 341 10.21 12.25 12.34
C ARG A 341 9.56 10.99 12.87
N LEU A 342 9.80 9.87 12.19
CA LEU A 342 9.20 8.60 12.53
C LEU A 342 9.60 8.14 13.94
N SER A 343 8.60 7.85 14.78
CA SER A 343 8.78 7.17 16.05
C SER A 343 8.66 5.67 15.84
N VAL A 344 9.75 4.94 16.00
CA VAL A 344 9.79 3.48 15.88
C VAL A 344 9.66 2.86 17.27
N VAL A 345 8.67 1.99 17.44
CA VAL A 345 8.43 1.29 18.72
C VAL A 345 8.62 -0.20 18.47
N ILE A 346 9.55 -0.82 19.18
CA ILE A 346 9.88 -2.24 19.02
C ILE A 346 9.71 -2.98 20.36
N ALA A 347 8.91 -4.03 20.36
CA ALA A 347 8.77 -4.96 21.50
C ALA A 347 9.80 -6.09 21.34
N ALA A 348 11.02 -5.85 21.80
CA ALA A 348 12.11 -6.82 21.84
C ALA A 348 13.12 -6.49 22.95
N PRO A 349 13.95 -7.47 23.40
CA PRO A 349 15.06 -7.21 24.30
C PRO A 349 16.07 -6.21 23.69
N CYS A 350 16.62 -5.30 24.52
CA CYS A 350 17.62 -4.33 24.09
C CYS A 350 18.77 -4.99 23.34
N ALA A 351 19.30 -6.10 23.85
CA ALA A 351 20.44 -6.78 23.25
C ALA A 351 20.18 -7.22 21.80
N MET A 352 18.94 -7.63 21.45
CA MET A 352 18.58 -7.98 20.08
C MET A 352 18.53 -6.75 19.18
N ILE A 353 17.97 -5.66 19.69
CA ILE A 353 17.89 -4.38 18.95
C ILE A 353 19.31 -3.83 18.71
N ASP A 354 20.13 -3.79 19.76
CA ASP A 354 21.50 -3.29 19.70
C ASP A 354 22.38 -4.11 18.76
N GLN A 355 22.16 -5.43 18.69
CA GLN A 355 22.86 -6.29 17.73
C GLN A 355 22.54 -5.91 16.28
N VAL A 356 21.26 -5.65 15.95
CA VAL A 356 20.88 -5.23 14.60
C VAL A 356 21.51 -3.87 14.28
N ILE A 357 21.47 -2.92 15.21
CA ILE A 357 22.09 -1.60 15.02
C ILE A 357 23.58 -1.71 14.77
N ALA A 358 24.27 -2.56 15.54
CA ALA A 358 25.71 -2.77 15.39
C ALA A 358 26.08 -3.38 14.02
N ASN A 359 25.24 -4.29 13.51
CA ASN A 359 25.50 -5.01 12.28
C ASN A 359 25.11 -4.23 11.01
N HIS A 360 24.21 -3.22 11.11
CA HIS A 360 23.66 -2.53 9.95
C HIS A 360 23.92 -1.02 9.99
N GLN A 361 24.90 -0.58 9.21
CA GLN A 361 25.31 0.82 9.14
C GLN A 361 24.14 1.76 8.84
N VAL A 362 23.30 1.43 7.87
CA VAL A 362 22.14 2.28 7.49
C VAL A 362 21.20 2.49 8.67
N VAL A 363 20.89 1.43 9.43
CA VAL A 363 20.00 1.52 10.60
C VAL A 363 20.64 2.40 11.68
N ARG A 364 21.93 2.21 11.94
CA ARG A 364 22.69 3.01 12.91
C ARG A 364 22.72 4.49 12.52
N GLU A 365 23.03 4.82 11.27
CA GLU A 365 23.05 6.21 10.78
C GLU A 365 21.69 6.90 10.86
N LEU A 366 20.60 6.19 10.61
CA LEU A 366 19.26 6.74 10.77
C LEU A 366 18.98 7.19 12.21
N MET A 367 19.50 6.46 13.20
CA MET A 367 19.35 6.78 14.62
C MET A 367 20.33 7.85 15.08
N GLU A 368 21.63 7.69 14.78
CA GLU A 368 22.68 8.61 15.22
C GLU A 368 22.49 10.02 14.64
N ASN A 369 22.05 10.12 13.39
CA ASN A 369 21.69 11.39 12.76
C ASN A 369 20.30 11.90 13.17
N GLY A 370 19.57 11.19 14.01
CA GLY A 370 18.26 11.56 14.50
C GLY A 370 17.19 11.62 13.41
N TRP A 371 17.32 10.84 12.32
CA TRP A 371 16.30 10.76 11.26
C TRP A 371 15.05 10.01 11.71
N LEU A 372 15.17 9.11 12.67
CA LEU A 372 14.06 8.46 13.36
C LEU A 372 14.35 8.38 14.87
N HIS A 373 13.29 8.14 15.65
CA HIS A 373 13.38 7.93 17.10
C HIS A 373 13.04 6.48 17.40
N LEU A 374 13.97 5.75 18.02
CA LEU A 374 13.75 4.37 18.40
C LEU A 374 13.37 4.28 19.89
N LEU A 375 12.25 3.63 20.14
CA LEU A 375 11.68 3.39 21.47
C LEU A 375 11.50 1.90 21.68
N ARG A 376 11.86 1.41 22.85
CA ARG A 376 11.60 0.04 23.24
C ARG A 376 10.28 -0.04 24.00
N LEU A 377 9.49 -1.05 23.69
CA LEU A 377 8.31 -1.42 24.46
C LEU A 377 8.65 -2.58 25.39
N ASP A 378 8.55 -2.37 26.70
CA ASP A 378 8.79 -3.40 27.69
C ASP A 378 7.63 -4.37 27.84
N ASP A 379 7.92 -5.63 28.16
CA ASP A 379 6.91 -6.65 28.44
C ASP A 379 6.12 -6.38 29.75
N ARG A 380 6.55 -5.41 30.56
CA ARG A 380 5.97 -5.08 31.86
C ARG A 380 4.87 -4.01 31.83
N SER A 381 4.54 -3.50 30.63
CA SER A 381 3.50 -2.47 30.47
C SER A 381 2.21 -3.03 29.87
#